data_1b8b4e61c8df3270dc7b38d1cc691936
#
_entry.id   1b8b4e61c8df3270dc7b38d1cc691936
#
_cell.length_a   1.000
_cell.length_b   1.000
_cell.length_c   1.000
_cell.angle_alpha   90.00
_cell.angle_beta   90.00
_cell.angle_gamma   90.00
#
_symmetry.space_group_name_H-M   'P 1'
#
loop_
_entity.id
_entity.type
_entity.pdbx_description
1 polymer ?
#
loop_
_entity_poly.entity_id
_entity_poly.type
_entity_poly.pdbx_seq_one_letter_code
_entity_poly.pdbx_strand_id
1 'polypeptide(L)'
;MWGPGGRLARVWHNKALRATALTGLLSLSGLIILALVREQTGTKGFLVGLGLAVLPVPLIIAVFRWLDRVDPKPWRNLLFAFAWGACAATLVALIANGFATEWLMTTVDSSSPTGQADADTWGATFIAPFVEESAKAAAILLLFLFRRRDFNGLVDGVVVAGITATGFAFTENILYLGSAFVSDQTLGYSGIRSTTAATFFIRAVMSPFAHPLFTSMTGVGFGIAAAAARHQRVRRVLIPVAMLLTAMVLHGVWNGSATLGGYGFLIVYALFMVPVFGLLTWLTIWSRTKELRAIREQLTAYQAAGWLTPPEPLALSSMRARGIARDLARRIHGAAAARTVGEYTAFATSLALLRRRAYRGTAGPDFTAREKELLDRLWERRETAQPALAHAALSVPLPRPRHVPRPAPGTMPAPFWPAGPYGGGYAYGYGSGQDYGYGGPASSYGYGYGGSGSGTGHGSPGSGYEPGYGYGNDPGSGAQAQYGPHPTYAPWGAPPPHGPQTPQPLRTRQPSQTPQPLQTPRPSQPPQPPRSPLPPANSVTPRPSPVPYGSGGPESRL
;
A
#
# COMPACT_ATOMS: atom_id res chain seq x y z
N MET A 1 -36.70 -26.11 -21.68
CA MET A 1 -36.33 -24.67 -21.62
C MET A 1 -34.81 -24.55 -21.44
N TRP A 2 -34.09 -24.35 -22.51
CA TRP A 2 -32.62 -24.22 -22.53
C TRP A 2 -32.27 -22.75 -22.72
N GLY A 3 -32.03 -22.07 -21.63
CA GLY A 3 -31.51 -20.69 -21.67
C GLY A 3 -29.99 -20.70 -21.89
N PRO A 4 -29.43 -19.98 -22.87
CA PRO A 4 -28.00 -19.98 -23.20
C PRO A 4 -27.10 -19.32 -22.13
N GLY A 5 -27.66 -18.78 -21.05
CA GLY A 5 -26.90 -18.12 -20.00
C GLY A 5 -26.33 -19.01 -18.89
N GLY A 6 -26.72 -20.28 -18.78
CA GLY A 6 -26.46 -21.07 -17.56
C GLY A 6 -25.05 -21.65 -17.38
N ARG A 7 -24.36 -22.04 -18.47
CA ARG A 7 -23.00 -22.65 -18.35
C ARG A 7 -21.90 -21.61 -18.38
N LEU A 8 -21.95 -20.69 -19.32
CA LEU A 8 -20.96 -19.59 -19.41
C LEU A 8 -21.00 -18.67 -18.17
N ALA A 9 -22.19 -18.37 -17.67
CA ALA A 9 -22.32 -17.58 -16.42
C ALA A 9 -21.75 -18.32 -15.20
N ARG A 10 -21.97 -19.63 -15.06
CA ARG A 10 -21.38 -20.44 -13.96
C ARG A 10 -19.86 -20.53 -14.09
N VAL A 11 -19.33 -20.72 -15.27
CA VAL A 11 -17.89 -20.71 -15.56
C VAL A 11 -17.28 -19.36 -15.17
N TRP A 12 -17.92 -18.25 -15.57
CA TRP A 12 -17.44 -16.91 -15.27
C TRP A 12 -17.56 -16.51 -13.78
N HIS A 13 -18.45 -17.14 -13.00
CA HIS A 13 -18.57 -16.93 -11.57
C HIS A 13 -17.56 -17.74 -10.73
N ASN A 14 -16.87 -18.70 -11.34
CA ASN A 14 -15.84 -19.48 -10.65
C ASN A 14 -14.58 -18.61 -10.41
N LYS A 15 -14.30 -18.29 -9.12
CA LYS A 15 -13.16 -17.46 -8.73
C LYS A 15 -11.82 -18.10 -9.11
N ALA A 16 -11.71 -19.42 -8.99
CA ALA A 16 -10.50 -20.15 -9.35
C ALA A 16 -10.23 -20.06 -10.84
N LEU A 17 -11.25 -20.32 -11.69
CA LEU A 17 -11.10 -20.25 -13.14
C LEU A 17 -10.67 -18.86 -13.63
N ARG A 18 -11.26 -17.79 -13.06
CA ARG A 18 -10.84 -16.42 -13.41
C ARG A 18 -9.40 -16.13 -12.98
N ALA A 19 -9.00 -16.62 -11.81
CA ALA A 19 -7.62 -16.46 -11.36
C ALA A 19 -6.65 -17.22 -12.26
N THR A 20 -6.96 -18.47 -12.62
CA THR A 20 -6.14 -19.29 -13.53
C THR A 20 -6.06 -18.66 -14.93
N ALA A 21 -7.19 -18.21 -15.48
CA ALA A 21 -7.21 -17.54 -16.79
C ALA A 21 -6.36 -16.25 -16.79
N LEU A 22 -6.49 -15.43 -15.76
CA LEU A 22 -5.69 -14.21 -15.61
C LEU A 22 -4.20 -14.52 -15.45
N THR A 23 -3.85 -15.49 -14.61
CA THR A 23 -2.45 -15.93 -14.43
C THR A 23 -1.90 -16.49 -15.74
N GLY A 24 -2.66 -17.33 -16.44
CA GLY A 24 -2.27 -17.89 -17.73
C GLY A 24 -2.04 -16.80 -18.78
N LEU A 25 -2.95 -15.81 -18.87
CA LEU A 25 -2.81 -14.67 -19.79
C LEU A 25 -1.53 -13.85 -19.47
N LEU A 26 -1.30 -13.51 -18.19
CA LEU A 26 -0.11 -12.76 -17.80
C LEU A 26 1.17 -13.55 -18.03
N SER A 27 1.16 -14.87 -17.75
CA SER A 27 2.31 -15.73 -18.02
C SER A 27 2.61 -15.83 -19.50
N LEU A 28 1.59 -15.99 -20.34
CA LEU A 28 1.74 -16.01 -21.80
C LEU A 28 2.28 -14.67 -22.32
N SER A 29 1.71 -13.55 -21.87
CA SER A 29 2.22 -12.21 -22.22
C SER A 29 3.68 -12.04 -21.78
N GLY A 30 4.02 -12.54 -20.58
CA GLY A 30 5.39 -12.51 -20.08
C GLY A 30 6.37 -13.32 -20.92
N LEU A 31 5.98 -14.53 -21.33
CA LEU A 31 6.79 -15.37 -22.22
C LEU A 31 6.99 -14.72 -23.60
N ILE A 32 5.92 -14.16 -24.17
CA ILE A 32 6.00 -13.47 -25.47
C ILE A 32 6.94 -12.27 -25.37
N ILE A 33 6.77 -11.38 -24.37
CA ILE A 33 7.61 -10.18 -24.25
C ILE A 33 9.09 -10.55 -24.02
N LEU A 34 9.38 -11.56 -23.20
CA LEU A 34 10.75 -12.00 -22.97
C LEU A 34 11.36 -12.63 -24.23
N ALA A 35 10.57 -13.36 -25.04
CA ALA A 35 11.03 -13.88 -26.32
C ALA A 35 11.36 -12.75 -27.29
N LEU A 36 10.48 -11.75 -27.43
CA LEU A 36 10.70 -10.57 -28.28
C LEU A 36 11.94 -9.76 -27.85
N VAL A 37 12.10 -9.52 -26.55
CA VAL A 37 13.27 -8.81 -26.03
C VAL A 37 14.55 -9.61 -26.29
N ARG A 38 14.52 -10.94 -26.11
CA ARG A 38 15.66 -11.81 -26.43
C ARG A 38 16.00 -11.80 -27.92
N GLU A 39 14.98 -11.78 -28.80
CA GLU A 39 15.18 -11.68 -30.24
C GLU A 39 15.89 -10.37 -30.61
N GLN A 40 15.47 -9.24 -30.04
CA GLN A 40 16.03 -7.93 -30.31
C GLN A 40 17.45 -7.74 -29.74
N THR A 41 17.75 -8.30 -28.55
CA THR A 41 19.02 -8.06 -27.85
C THR A 41 20.01 -9.23 -27.95
N GLY A 42 19.60 -10.35 -28.58
CA GLY A 42 20.35 -11.60 -28.54
C GLY A 42 20.43 -12.20 -27.13
N THR A 43 20.89 -13.45 -27.05
CA THR A 43 20.91 -14.15 -25.76
C THR A 43 21.86 -13.50 -24.72
N LYS A 44 23.02 -13.01 -25.15
CA LYS A 44 23.99 -12.36 -24.23
C LYS A 44 23.45 -11.03 -23.71
N GLY A 45 22.93 -10.17 -24.60
CA GLY A 45 22.33 -8.88 -24.23
C GLY A 45 21.13 -9.07 -23.30
N PHE A 46 20.26 -10.04 -23.61
CA PHE A 46 19.12 -10.40 -22.74
C PHE A 46 19.54 -10.79 -21.32
N LEU A 47 20.54 -11.67 -21.17
CA LEU A 47 20.98 -12.12 -19.84
C LEU A 47 21.64 -11.00 -19.03
N VAL A 48 22.46 -10.18 -19.66
CA VAL A 48 23.08 -9.00 -19.01
C VAL A 48 22.01 -7.98 -18.63
N GLY A 49 21.12 -7.65 -19.56
CA GLY A 49 20.00 -6.75 -19.32
C GLY A 49 19.10 -7.22 -18.18
N LEU A 50 18.76 -8.51 -18.15
CA LEU A 50 17.96 -9.13 -17.08
C LEU A 50 18.66 -9.01 -15.71
N GLY A 51 19.96 -9.36 -15.65
CA GLY A 51 20.73 -9.27 -14.40
C GLY A 51 20.80 -7.85 -13.85
N LEU A 52 21.03 -6.86 -14.71
CA LEU A 52 21.10 -5.45 -14.31
C LEU A 52 19.72 -4.87 -13.98
N ALA A 53 18.66 -5.24 -14.71
CA ALA A 53 17.31 -4.74 -14.49
C ALA A 53 16.70 -5.18 -13.14
N VAL A 54 17.12 -6.33 -12.60
CA VAL A 54 16.66 -6.82 -11.29
C VAL A 54 17.14 -5.93 -10.14
N LEU A 55 18.33 -5.32 -10.25
CA LEU A 55 18.98 -4.64 -9.12
C LEU A 55 18.15 -3.53 -8.46
N PRO A 56 17.50 -2.60 -9.17
CA PRO A 56 16.69 -1.55 -8.54
C PRO A 56 15.34 -2.04 -8.01
N VAL A 57 14.80 -3.17 -8.48
CA VAL A 57 13.45 -3.62 -8.21
C VAL A 57 13.16 -3.86 -6.72
N PRO A 58 14.01 -4.59 -5.96
CA PRO A 58 13.77 -4.82 -4.53
C PRO A 58 13.71 -3.52 -3.72
N LEU A 59 14.57 -2.55 -4.04
CA LEU A 59 14.60 -1.25 -3.38
C LEU A 59 13.30 -0.48 -3.60
N ILE A 60 12.84 -0.41 -4.84
CA ILE A 60 11.61 0.30 -5.20
C ILE A 60 10.39 -0.36 -4.54
N ILE A 61 10.30 -1.70 -4.60
CA ILE A 61 9.23 -2.46 -3.91
C ILE A 61 9.27 -2.19 -2.40
N ALA A 62 10.46 -2.15 -1.78
CA ALA A 62 10.59 -1.87 -0.36
C ALA A 62 10.08 -0.46 0.01
N VAL A 63 10.33 0.55 -0.82
CA VAL A 63 9.81 1.91 -0.64
C VAL A 63 8.28 1.91 -0.69
N PHE A 64 7.66 1.29 -1.71
CA PHE A 64 6.20 1.24 -1.80
C PHE A 64 5.58 0.41 -0.67
N ARG A 65 6.22 -0.68 -0.24
CA ARG A 65 5.78 -1.45 0.94
C ARG A 65 5.92 -0.65 2.23
N TRP A 66 6.92 0.21 2.34
CA TRP A 66 7.03 1.12 3.47
C TRP A 66 5.90 2.16 3.49
N LEU A 67 5.50 2.69 2.34
CA LEU A 67 4.33 3.58 2.22
C LEU A 67 3.03 2.86 2.61
N ASP A 68 2.88 1.61 2.23
CA ASP A 68 1.71 0.74 2.42
C ASP A 68 1.54 0.22 3.87
N ARG A 69 2.43 0.55 4.80
CA ARG A 69 2.44 -0.03 6.17
C ARG A 69 1.23 0.32 7.04
N VAL A 70 0.49 1.37 6.72
CA VAL A 70 -0.68 1.79 7.52
C VAL A 70 -1.83 0.81 7.35
N ASP A 71 -2.16 0.46 6.11
CA ASP A 71 -3.20 -0.50 5.70
C ASP A 71 -2.64 -1.42 4.61
N PRO A 72 -1.80 -2.42 4.97
CA PRO A 72 -1.02 -3.20 4.00
C PRO A 72 -1.91 -3.94 3.01
N LYS A 73 -1.69 -3.70 1.72
CA LYS A 73 -2.39 -4.42 0.65
C LYS A 73 -1.97 -5.88 0.58
N PRO A 74 -2.91 -6.79 0.27
CA PRO A 74 -2.58 -8.20 0.05
C PRO A 74 -1.53 -8.36 -1.05
N TRP A 75 -0.52 -9.20 -0.82
CA TRP A 75 0.54 -9.48 -1.77
C TRP A 75 0.03 -9.88 -3.16
N ARG A 76 -1.09 -10.62 -3.22
CA ARG A 76 -1.74 -10.98 -4.50
C ARG A 76 -2.10 -9.77 -5.36
N ASN A 77 -2.53 -8.64 -4.76
CA ASN A 77 -2.86 -7.42 -5.51
C ASN A 77 -1.59 -6.73 -6.01
N LEU A 78 -0.53 -6.70 -5.20
CA LEU A 78 0.76 -6.12 -5.58
C LEU A 78 1.47 -6.98 -6.62
N LEU A 79 1.41 -8.31 -6.49
CA LEU A 79 1.95 -9.23 -7.49
C LEU A 79 1.21 -9.09 -8.83
N PHE A 80 -0.13 -8.97 -8.80
CA PHE A 80 -0.91 -8.68 -10.00
C PHE A 80 -0.48 -7.36 -10.63
N ALA A 81 -0.33 -6.28 -9.84
CA ALA A 81 0.08 -4.97 -10.32
C ALA A 81 1.46 -5.02 -10.98
N PHE A 82 2.43 -5.67 -10.34
CA PHE A 82 3.77 -5.87 -10.89
C PHE A 82 3.74 -6.71 -12.18
N ALA A 83 3.08 -7.87 -12.15
CA ALA A 83 3.01 -8.78 -13.30
C ALA A 83 2.26 -8.14 -14.48
N TRP A 84 1.21 -7.36 -14.23
CA TRP A 84 0.54 -6.60 -15.27
C TRP A 84 1.50 -5.62 -15.94
N GLY A 85 2.24 -4.85 -15.14
CA GLY A 85 3.25 -3.91 -15.64
C GLY A 85 4.33 -4.62 -16.45
N ALA A 86 4.93 -5.67 -15.89
CA ALA A 86 6.05 -6.37 -16.50
C ALA A 86 5.67 -7.19 -17.75
N CYS A 87 4.44 -7.66 -17.84
CA CYS A 87 4.01 -8.57 -18.91
C CYS A 87 3.03 -7.90 -19.87
N ALA A 88 1.81 -7.62 -19.39
CA ALA A 88 0.73 -7.16 -20.27
C ALA A 88 0.94 -5.73 -20.76
N ALA A 89 1.26 -4.79 -19.86
CA ALA A 89 1.43 -3.38 -20.25
C ALA A 89 2.66 -3.19 -21.16
N THR A 90 3.77 -3.86 -20.86
CA THR A 90 4.97 -3.78 -21.70
C THR A 90 4.76 -4.43 -23.07
N LEU A 91 4.04 -5.57 -23.12
CA LEU A 91 3.72 -6.21 -24.41
C LEU A 91 2.84 -5.31 -25.27
N VAL A 92 1.77 -4.73 -24.69
CA VAL A 92 0.90 -3.77 -25.39
C VAL A 92 1.70 -2.57 -25.88
N ALA A 93 2.57 -2.02 -25.02
CA ALA A 93 3.41 -0.87 -25.37
C ALA A 93 4.37 -1.20 -26.52
N LEU A 94 5.07 -2.34 -26.46
CA LEU A 94 5.99 -2.74 -27.52
C LEU A 94 5.29 -2.88 -28.88
N ILE A 95 4.15 -3.57 -28.92
CA ILE A 95 3.37 -3.77 -30.14
C ILE A 95 2.81 -2.44 -30.65
N ALA A 96 2.18 -1.65 -29.80
CA ALA A 96 1.53 -0.41 -30.20
C ALA A 96 2.55 0.67 -30.63
N ASN A 97 3.68 0.77 -29.92
CA ASN A 97 4.75 1.69 -30.30
C ASN A 97 5.38 1.29 -31.64
N GLY A 98 5.57 -0.02 -31.89
CA GLY A 98 6.04 -0.51 -33.19
C GLY A 98 5.12 -0.09 -34.35
N PHE A 99 3.82 -0.37 -34.23
CA PHE A 99 2.83 0.07 -35.23
C PHE A 99 2.77 1.59 -35.39
N ALA A 100 2.87 2.34 -34.32
CA ALA A 100 2.83 3.79 -34.35
C ALA A 100 4.06 4.39 -35.04
N THR A 101 5.24 3.83 -34.80
CA THR A 101 6.47 4.24 -35.49
C THR A 101 6.37 3.93 -36.98
N GLU A 102 5.91 2.74 -37.36
CA GLU A 102 5.70 2.38 -38.75
C GLU A 102 4.71 3.33 -39.44
N TRP A 103 3.57 3.63 -38.78
CA TRP A 103 2.60 4.60 -39.30
C TRP A 103 3.19 6.01 -39.45
N LEU A 104 3.98 6.49 -38.48
CA LEU A 104 4.69 7.77 -38.57
C LEU A 104 5.63 7.82 -39.76
N MET A 105 6.39 6.74 -40.02
CA MET A 105 7.29 6.65 -41.16
C MET A 105 6.58 6.76 -42.51
N THR A 106 5.30 6.34 -42.58
CA THR A 106 4.48 6.49 -43.80
C THR A 106 3.93 7.90 -43.99
N THR A 107 3.83 8.71 -42.92
CA THR A 107 3.23 10.04 -42.93
C THR A 107 4.25 11.17 -42.91
N VAL A 108 5.44 10.97 -42.36
CA VAL A 108 6.54 11.92 -42.38
C VAL A 108 7.30 11.70 -43.70
N ASP A 109 7.72 12.79 -44.34
CA ASP A 109 8.51 12.72 -45.56
C ASP A 109 9.83 11.97 -45.30
N SER A 110 9.84 10.66 -45.62
CA SER A 110 10.99 9.78 -45.42
C SER A 110 12.16 10.08 -46.37
N SER A 111 11.96 10.97 -47.33
CA SER A 111 13.02 11.45 -48.23
C SER A 111 13.91 12.52 -47.56
N SER A 112 13.46 13.08 -46.44
CA SER A 112 14.26 14.03 -45.65
C SER A 112 15.35 13.29 -44.87
N PRO A 113 16.60 13.80 -44.83
CA PRO A 113 17.69 13.21 -44.01
C PRO A 113 17.38 13.16 -42.50
N THR A 114 16.40 13.96 -42.02
CA THR A 114 15.97 14.03 -40.63
C THR A 114 14.66 13.27 -40.38
N GLY A 115 13.94 12.82 -41.41
CA GLY A 115 12.59 12.29 -41.29
C GLY A 115 12.50 11.10 -40.34
N GLN A 116 13.46 10.18 -40.35
CA GLN A 116 13.48 9.05 -39.41
C GLN A 116 13.74 9.50 -37.97
N ALA A 117 14.73 10.39 -37.77
CA ALA A 117 15.04 10.93 -36.43
C ALA A 117 13.88 11.74 -35.86
N ASP A 118 13.14 12.48 -36.70
CA ASP A 118 11.97 13.24 -36.33
C ASP A 118 10.81 12.28 -35.94
N ALA A 119 10.57 11.22 -36.71
CA ALA A 119 9.54 10.20 -36.41
C ALA A 119 9.83 9.48 -35.08
N ASP A 120 11.08 9.08 -34.84
CA ASP A 120 11.51 8.45 -33.58
C ASP A 120 11.32 9.42 -32.40
N THR A 121 11.66 10.70 -32.58
CA THR A 121 11.47 11.75 -31.56
C THR A 121 10.00 11.96 -31.23
N TRP A 122 9.13 12.08 -32.25
CA TRP A 122 7.69 12.24 -32.06
C TRP A 122 7.07 10.99 -31.43
N GLY A 123 7.46 9.80 -31.89
CA GLY A 123 7.06 8.52 -31.33
C GLY A 123 7.39 8.41 -29.84
N ALA A 124 8.65 8.66 -29.47
CA ALA A 124 9.11 8.58 -28.10
C ALA A 124 8.51 9.65 -27.18
N THR A 125 8.30 10.89 -27.70
CA THR A 125 7.85 12.03 -26.88
C THR A 125 6.35 12.04 -26.65
N PHE A 126 5.54 11.64 -27.63
CA PHE A 126 4.07 11.77 -27.54
C PHE A 126 3.35 10.43 -27.57
N ILE A 127 3.70 9.52 -28.47
CA ILE A 127 2.95 8.28 -28.66
C ILE A 127 3.26 7.27 -27.57
N ALA A 128 4.54 7.03 -27.30
CA ALA A 128 4.94 6.08 -26.26
C ALA A 128 4.36 6.42 -24.89
N PRO A 129 4.44 7.66 -24.38
CA PRO A 129 3.80 8.03 -23.13
C PRO A 129 2.30 7.82 -23.09
N PHE A 130 1.59 8.10 -24.20
CA PHE A 130 0.16 7.87 -24.29
C PHE A 130 -0.21 6.39 -24.19
N VAL A 131 0.46 5.54 -24.95
CA VAL A 131 0.23 4.09 -24.97
C VAL A 131 0.61 3.46 -23.63
N GLU A 132 1.80 3.78 -23.15
CA GLU A 132 2.36 3.16 -21.96
C GLU A 132 1.59 3.52 -20.69
N GLU A 133 1.30 4.82 -20.47
CA GLU A 133 0.56 5.23 -19.28
C GLU A 133 -0.88 4.74 -19.33
N SER A 134 -1.50 4.60 -20.53
CA SER A 134 -2.82 3.97 -20.69
C SER A 134 -2.77 2.49 -20.33
N ALA A 135 -1.77 1.76 -20.79
CA ALA A 135 -1.62 0.33 -20.49
C ALA A 135 -1.33 0.08 -18.99
N LYS A 136 -0.50 0.93 -18.36
CA LYS A 136 -0.24 0.88 -16.92
C LYS A 136 -1.49 1.26 -16.11
N ALA A 137 -2.25 2.29 -16.55
CA ALA A 137 -3.49 2.73 -15.91
C ALA A 137 -4.57 1.64 -15.88
N ALA A 138 -4.58 0.73 -16.85
CA ALA A 138 -5.52 -0.38 -16.88
C ALA A 138 -5.40 -1.30 -15.64
N ALA A 139 -4.20 -1.57 -15.12
CA ALA A 139 -4.03 -2.32 -13.87
C ALA A 139 -4.67 -1.62 -12.68
N ILE A 140 -4.46 -0.29 -12.58
CA ILE A 140 -4.99 0.53 -11.49
C ILE A 140 -6.52 0.54 -11.56
N LEU A 141 -7.07 0.72 -12.77
CA LEU A 141 -8.51 0.68 -13.03
C LEU A 141 -9.11 -0.68 -12.67
N LEU A 142 -8.51 -1.78 -13.09
CA LEU A 142 -8.96 -3.14 -12.77
C LEU A 142 -8.99 -3.38 -11.26
N LEU A 143 -7.93 -3.04 -10.56
CA LEU A 143 -7.90 -3.16 -9.10
C LEU A 143 -8.92 -2.22 -8.43
N PHE A 144 -9.06 -0.99 -8.92
CA PHE A 144 -10.06 -0.05 -8.42
C PHE A 144 -11.50 -0.56 -8.61
N LEU A 145 -11.81 -1.21 -9.73
CA LEU A 145 -13.16 -1.75 -10.01
C LEU A 145 -13.43 -3.05 -9.25
N PHE A 146 -12.48 -4.00 -9.29
CA PHE A 146 -12.71 -5.36 -8.78
C PHE A 146 -12.23 -5.57 -7.33
N ARG A 147 -11.33 -4.70 -6.83
CA ARG A 147 -10.77 -4.72 -5.47
C ARG A 147 -11.01 -3.40 -4.73
N ARG A 148 -12.15 -2.78 -4.97
CA ARG A 148 -12.50 -1.47 -4.40
C ARG A 148 -12.38 -1.38 -2.88
N ARG A 149 -12.51 -2.50 -2.17
CA ARG A 149 -12.34 -2.56 -0.71
C ARG A 149 -10.91 -2.27 -0.27
N ASP A 150 -9.95 -2.52 -1.15
CA ASP A 150 -8.53 -2.32 -0.91
C ASP A 150 -8.06 -0.91 -1.32
N PHE A 151 -8.99 -0.05 -1.83
CA PHE A 151 -8.73 1.34 -2.20
C PHE A 151 -9.43 2.29 -1.21
N ASN A 152 -8.68 2.88 -0.30
CA ASN A 152 -9.18 3.77 0.75
C ASN A 152 -8.80 5.24 0.55
N GLY A 153 -7.76 5.52 -0.23
CA GLY A 153 -7.26 6.87 -0.42
C GLY A 153 -6.07 6.98 -1.38
N LEU A 154 -5.41 8.13 -1.31
CA LEU A 154 -4.30 8.50 -2.19
C LEU A 154 -3.12 7.52 -2.09
N VAL A 155 -2.73 7.13 -0.86
CA VAL A 155 -1.58 6.22 -0.65
C VAL A 155 -1.78 4.90 -1.37
N ASP A 156 -2.99 4.34 -1.33
CA ASP A 156 -3.29 3.06 -1.99
C ASP A 156 -3.13 3.16 -3.50
N GLY A 157 -3.63 4.27 -4.08
CA GLY A 157 -3.48 4.53 -5.51
C GLY A 157 -2.01 4.65 -5.92
N VAL A 158 -1.21 5.41 -5.17
CA VAL A 158 0.23 5.59 -5.42
C VAL A 158 0.97 4.26 -5.29
N VAL A 159 0.66 3.44 -4.28
CA VAL A 159 1.31 2.13 -4.09
C VAL A 159 1.01 1.19 -5.26
N VAL A 160 -0.25 1.06 -5.65
CA VAL A 160 -0.63 0.19 -6.78
C VAL A 160 0.01 0.68 -8.08
N ALA A 161 -0.06 1.97 -8.36
CA ALA A 161 0.52 2.60 -9.55
C ALA A 161 2.04 2.43 -9.60
N GLY A 162 2.72 2.71 -8.48
CA GLY A 162 4.16 2.59 -8.38
C GLY A 162 4.65 1.16 -8.57
N ILE A 163 3.97 0.18 -8.02
CA ILE A 163 4.30 -1.25 -8.22
C ILE A 163 4.04 -1.69 -9.67
N THR A 164 2.94 -1.22 -10.30
CA THR A 164 2.68 -1.49 -11.72
C THR A 164 3.80 -0.92 -12.60
N ALA A 165 4.17 0.33 -12.37
CA ALA A 165 5.24 0.99 -13.12
C ALA A 165 6.62 0.39 -12.85
N THR A 166 6.86 -0.14 -11.65
CA THR A 166 8.10 -0.88 -11.34
C THR A 166 8.20 -2.16 -12.17
N GLY A 167 7.08 -2.89 -12.33
CA GLY A 167 7.05 -4.05 -13.21
C GLY A 167 7.30 -3.69 -14.67
N PHE A 168 6.69 -2.62 -15.16
CA PHE A 168 6.91 -2.11 -16.51
C PHE A 168 8.39 -1.72 -16.73
N ALA A 169 8.93 -0.86 -15.86
CA ALA A 169 10.32 -0.43 -15.92
C ALA A 169 11.32 -1.59 -15.83
N PHE A 170 10.99 -2.64 -15.10
CA PHE A 170 11.81 -3.86 -15.02
C PHE A 170 12.02 -4.47 -16.41
N THR A 171 10.91 -4.74 -17.14
CA THR A 171 10.99 -5.37 -18.46
C THR A 171 11.59 -4.44 -19.51
N GLU A 172 11.23 -3.17 -19.47
CA GLU A 172 11.81 -2.16 -20.33
C GLU A 172 13.33 -2.02 -20.12
N ASN A 173 13.81 -2.06 -18.87
CA ASN A 173 15.23 -2.03 -18.56
C ASN A 173 15.98 -3.27 -19.08
N ILE A 174 15.35 -4.43 -19.19
CA ILE A 174 15.97 -5.61 -19.83
C ILE A 174 16.29 -5.26 -21.29
N LEU A 175 15.34 -4.64 -22.00
CA LEU A 175 15.53 -4.22 -23.39
C LEU A 175 16.63 -3.17 -23.52
N TYR A 176 16.55 -2.05 -22.78
CA TYR A 176 17.51 -0.94 -22.92
C TYR A 176 18.93 -1.33 -22.53
N LEU A 177 19.11 -2.06 -21.42
CA LEU A 177 20.43 -2.50 -20.96
C LEU A 177 20.98 -3.61 -21.84
N GLY A 178 20.11 -4.49 -22.36
CA GLY A 178 20.50 -5.51 -23.33
C GLY A 178 20.96 -4.91 -24.65
N SER A 179 20.24 -3.94 -25.19
CA SER A 179 20.60 -3.23 -26.41
C SER A 179 21.88 -2.41 -26.24
N ALA A 180 22.04 -1.71 -25.10
CA ALA A 180 23.26 -0.99 -24.79
C ALA A 180 24.49 -1.92 -24.73
N PHE A 181 24.32 -3.11 -24.12
CA PHE A 181 25.38 -4.11 -24.08
C PHE A 181 25.80 -4.60 -25.49
N VAL A 182 24.81 -4.85 -26.37
CA VAL A 182 25.10 -5.24 -27.75
C VAL A 182 25.83 -4.12 -28.49
N SER A 183 25.42 -2.88 -28.32
CA SER A 183 26.13 -1.71 -28.89
C SER A 183 27.58 -1.63 -28.43
N ASP A 184 27.84 -1.87 -27.13
CA ASP A 184 29.20 -1.88 -26.59
C ASP A 184 30.06 -3.00 -27.20
N GLN A 185 29.48 -4.18 -27.45
CA GLN A 185 30.19 -5.28 -28.11
C GLN A 185 30.54 -4.97 -29.56
N THR A 186 29.68 -4.23 -30.28
CA THR A 186 29.94 -3.86 -31.68
C THR A 186 30.92 -2.71 -31.80
N LEU A 187 30.92 -1.76 -30.86
CA LEU A 187 31.77 -0.58 -30.86
C LEU A 187 33.11 -0.75 -30.10
N GLY A 188 33.27 -1.88 -29.39
CA GLY A 188 34.46 -2.16 -28.58
C GLY A 188 34.55 -1.35 -27.28
N TYR A 189 33.42 -0.79 -26.78
CA TYR A 189 33.39 -0.07 -25.51
C TYR A 189 33.33 -1.02 -24.30
N SER A 190 34.01 -0.63 -23.22
CA SER A 190 34.02 -1.43 -21.99
C SER A 190 34.20 -0.57 -20.74
N GLY A 191 33.87 -1.16 -19.57
CA GLY A 191 34.01 -0.50 -18.26
C GLY A 191 33.05 0.68 -18.10
N ILE A 192 33.47 1.69 -17.35
CA ILE A 192 32.64 2.88 -17.02
C ILE A 192 32.37 3.81 -18.22
N ARG A 193 33.08 3.65 -19.29
CA ARG A 193 32.86 4.41 -20.54
C ARG A 193 31.89 3.72 -21.49
N SER A 194 31.37 2.55 -21.11
CA SER A 194 30.42 1.81 -21.92
C SER A 194 29.02 2.45 -21.91
N THR A 195 28.30 2.28 -23.00
CA THR A 195 26.90 2.68 -23.13
C THR A 195 26.04 1.95 -22.09
N THR A 196 26.35 0.68 -21.77
CA THR A 196 25.70 -0.10 -20.73
C THR A 196 25.82 0.56 -19.35
N ALA A 197 27.04 1.02 -18.99
CA ALA A 197 27.26 1.68 -17.69
C ALA A 197 26.50 3.02 -17.61
N ALA A 198 26.52 3.81 -18.68
CA ALA A 198 25.77 5.07 -18.74
C ALA A 198 24.26 4.84 -18.66
N THR A 199 23.71 3.88 -19.41
CA THR A 199 22.30 3.51 -19.39
C THR A 199 21.89 3.00 -18.01
N PHE A 200 22.69 2.14 -17.38
CA PHE A 200 22.44 1.66 -16.03
C PHE A 200 22.42 2.81 -15.01
N PHE A 201 23.41 3.69 -15.07
CA PHE A 201 23.47 4.83 -14.18
C PHE A 201 22.23 5.73 -14.31
N ILE A 202 21.83 6.08 -15.53
CA ILE A 202 20.66 6.92 -15.77
C ILE A 202 19.38 6.23 -15.29
N ARG A 203 19.13 4.97 -15.68
CA ARG A 203 17.84 4.29 -15.46
C ARG A 203 17.72 3.61 -14.10
N ALA A 204 18.82 3.14 -13.51
CA ALA A 204 18.79 2.38 -12.26
C ALA A 204 19.30 3.15 -11.03
N VAL A 205 20.14 4.18 -11.23
CA VAL A 205 20.74 4.96 -10.13
C VAL A 205 20.12 6.36 -10.06
N MET A 206 20.13 7.10 -11.16
CA MET A 206 19.68 8.49 -11.19
C MET A 206 18.14 8.59 -11.22
N SER A 207 17.48 7.78 -12.04
CA SER A 207 16.03 7.86 -12.25
C SER A 207 15.26 6.53 -12.09
N PRO A 208 15.55 5.70 -11.08
CA PRO A 208 14.82 4.43 -10.89
C PRO A 208 13.34 4.64 -10.61
N PHE A 209 12.96 5.84 -10.15
CA PHE A 209 11.58 6.22 -9.83
C PHE A 209 10.87 6.97 -10.97
N ALA A 210 11.46 7.11 -12.17
CA ALA A 210 10.84 7.89 -13.25
C ALA A 210 9.46 7.33 -13.64
N HIS A 211 9.36 6.08 -14.08
CA HIS A 211 8.06 5.46 -14.37
C HIS A 211 7.13 5.37 -13.17
N PRO A 212 7.58 4.95 -11.95
CA PRO A 212 6.79 5.08 -10.73
C PRO A 212 6.25 6.49 -10.48
N LEU A 213 7.03 7.54 -10.74
CA LEU A 213 6.60 8.93 -10.57
C LEU A 213 5.43 9.27 -11.52
N PHE A 214 5.58 8.98 -12.81
CA PHE A 214 4.55 9.31 -13.82
C PHE A 214 3.25 8.57 -13.52
N THR A 215 3.30 7.26 -13.43
CA THR A 215 2.12 6.43 -13.20
C THR A 215 1.48 6.70 -11.83
N SER A 216 2.25 7.15 -10.81
CA SER A 216 1.70 7.53 -9.52
C SER A 216 0.74 8.73 -9.60
N MET A 217 0.85 9.60 -10.61
CA MET A 217 -0.15 10.64 -10.85
C MET A 217 -1.53 10.01 -11.14
N THR A 218 -1.57 9.01 -12.01
CA THR A 218 -2.79 8.21 -12.25
C THR A 218 -3.29 7.57 -10.94
N GLY A 219 -2.37 7.02 -10.14
CA GLY A 219 -2.67 6.47 -8.80
C GLY A 219 -3.28 7.50 -7.86
N VAL A 220 -2.77 8.73 -7.82
CA VAL A 220 -3.35 9.86 -7.07
C VAL A 220 -4.79 10.11 -7.52
N GLY A 221 -5.04 10.13 -8.82
CA GLY A 221 -6.37 10.32 -9.40
C GLY A 221 -7.37 9.27 -8.91
N PHE A 222 -7.03 7.99 -9.01
CA PHE A 222 -7.87 6.90 -8.52
C PHE A 222 -8.01 6.90 -6.99
N GLY A 223 -6.96 7.26 -6.26
CA GLY A 223 -7.02 7.42 -4.80
C GLY A 223 -7.98 8.51 -4.35
N ILE A 224 -7.99 9.67 -5.04
CA ILE A 224 -8.95 10.75 -4.80
C ILE A 224 -10.37 10.30 -5.17
N ALA A 225 -10.53 9.59 -6.29
CA ALA A 225 -11.82 9.04 -6.72
C ALA A 225 -12.37 8.02 -5.72
N ALA A 226 -11.52 7.19 -5.11
CA ALA A 226 -11.89 6.25 -4.06
C ALA A 226 -12.40 6.96 -2.80
N ALA A 227 -11.77 8.10 -2.47
CA ALA A 227 -12.10 8.91 -1.31
C ALA A 227 -13.32 9.82 -1.53
N ALA A 228 -13.73 10.06 -2.77
CA ALA A 228 -14.86 10.93 -3.11
C ALA A 228 -16.21 10.32 -2.70
N ALA A 229 -17.14 11.17 -2.22
CA ALA A 229 -18.49 10.76 -1.85
C ALA A 229 -19.28 10.21 -3.06
N ARG A 230 -20.26 9.33 -2.79
CA ARG A 230 -20.99 8.61 -3.86
C ARG A 230 -21.71 9.55 -4.84
N HIS A 231 -22.19 10.69 -4.39
CA HIS A 231 -22.87 11.68 -5.22
C HIS A 231 -21.93 12.45 -6.16
N GLN A 232 -20.61 12.47 -5.89
CA GLN A 232 -19.61 13.18 -6.69
C GLN A 232 -19.14 12.37 -7.91
N ARG A 233 -20.09 11.93 -8.76
CA ARG A 233 -19.82 11.04 -9.91
C ARG A 233 -18.82 11.66 -10.90
N VAL A 234 -19.02 12.93 -11.23
CA VAL A 234 -18.15 13.66 -12.18
C VAL A 234 -16.70 13.69 -11.69
N ARG A 235 -16.46 14.06 -10.43
CA ARG A 235 -15.11 14.06 -9.84
C ARG A 235 -14.45 12.69 -9.86
N ARG A 236 -15.24 11.61 -9.72
CA ARG A 236 -14.73 10.22 -9.71
C ARG A 236 -14.25 9.76 -11.08
N VAL A 237 -14.62 10.41 -12.16
CA VAL A 237 -14.18 10.13 -13.52
C VAL A 237 -13.16 11.16 -13.99
N LEU A 238 -13.46 12.44 -13.85
CA LEU A 238 -12.60 13.50 -14.39
C LEU A 238 -11.23 13.57 -13.71
N ILE A 239 -11.16 13.35 -12.38
CA ILE A 239 -9.87 13.42 -11.68
C ILE A 239 -8.92 12.31 -12.12
N PRO A 240 -9.30 11.02 -12.17
CA PRO A 240 -8.44 9.97 -12.73
C PRO A 240 -7.99 10.25 -14.17
N VAL A 241 -8.88 10.75 -15.03
CA VAL A 241 -8.53 11.09 -16.42
C VAL A 241 -7.53 12.25 -16.45
N ALA A 242 -7.78 13.34 -15.74
CA ALA A 242 -6.86 14.48 -15.66
C ALA A 242 -5.48 14.07 -15.12
N MET A 243 -5.44 13.19 -14.11
CA MET A 243 -4.18 12.70 -13.55
C MET A 243 -3.47 11.70 -14.48
N LEU A 244 -4.19 10.94 -15.29
CA LEU A 244 -3.61 10.12 -16.36
C LEU A 244 -2.97 10.99 -17.43
N LEU A 245 -3.66 12.05 -17.88
CA LEU A 245 -3.09 13.02 -18.82
C LEU A 245 -1.84 13.69 -18.23
N THR A 246 -1.85 14.02 -16.94
CA THR A 246 -0.67 14.55 -16.25
C THR A 246 0.49 13.54 -16.29
N ALA A 247 0.21 12.25 -16.04
CA ALA A 247 1.23 11.21 -16.15
C ALA A 247 1.84 11.14 -17.55
N MET A 248 1.01 11.21 -18.60
CA MET A 248 1.45 11.21 -20.01
C MET A 248 2.34 12.43 -20.31
N VAL A 249 1.93 13.62 -19.85
CA VAL A 249 2.73 14.85 -20.04
C VAL A 249 4.07 14.76 -19.32
N LEU A 250 4.10 14.33 -18.05
CA LEU A 250 5.35 14.16 -17.30
C LEU A 250 6.29 13.17 -17.97
N HIS A 251 5.75 12.08 -18.48
CA HIS A 251 6.48 11.05 -19.20
C HIS A 251 7.01 11.58 -20.53
N GLY A 252 6.17 12.31 -21.29
CA GLY A 252 6.58 12.94 -22.55
C GLY A 252 7.67 13.98 -22.37
N VAL A 253 7.59 14.83 -21.35
CA VAL A 253 8.67 15.79 -21.00
C VAL A 253 9.97 15.06 -20.67
N TRP A 254 9.88 13.94 -19.94
CA TRP A 254 11.05 13.12 -19.64
C TRP A 254 11.69 12.55 -20.91
N ASN A 255 10.92 11.90 -21.77
CA ASN A 255 11.41 11.31 -23.00
C ASN A 255 11.95 12.38 -23.94
N GLY A 256 11.20 13.48 -24.14
CA GLY A 256 11.63 14.61 -24.96
C GLY A 256 12.88 15.31 -24.44
N SER A 257 13.19 15.23 -23.14
CA SER A 257 14.41 15.82 -22.59
C SER A 257 15.70 15.20 -23.15
N ALA A 258 15.63 13.95 -23.61
CA ALA A 258 16.77 13.25 -24.21
C ALA A 258 17.24 13.92 -25.53
N THR A 259 16.34 14.61 -26.24
CA THR A 259 16.67 15.33 -27.49
C THR A 259 17.39 16.65 -27.26
N LEU A 260 17.37 17.17 -26.01
CA LEU A 260 18.01 18.44 -25.64
C LEU A 260 19.52 18.32 -25.37
N GLY A 261 20.10 17.14 -25.62
CA GLY A 261 21.51 16.84 -25.29
C GLY A 261 21.72 16.70 -23.76
N GLY A 262 22.94 16.36 -23.36
CA GLY A 262 23.27 16.03 -21.98
C GLY A 262 22.97 17.15 -20.98
N TYR A 263 23.27 18.39 -21.28
CA TYR A 263 23.00 19.54 -20.41
C TYR A 263 21.48 19.84 -20.30
N GLY A 264 20.77 19.82 -21.44
CA GLY A 264 19.34 20.03 -21.47
C GLY A 264 18.59 18.95 -20.68
N PHE A 265 18.99 17.69 -20.83
CA PHE A 265 18.49 16.58 -20.04
C PHE A 265 18.69 16.79 -18.52
N LEU A 266 19.91 17.20 -18.09
CA LEU A 266 20.18 17.45 -16.68
C LEU A 266 19.40 18.64 -16.11
N ILE A 267 19.17 19.67 -16.92
CA ILE A 267 18.32 20.81 -16.54
C ILE A 267 16.89 20.36 -16.30
N VAL A 268 16.30 19.59 -17.22
CA VAL A 268 14.95 19.04 -17.06
C VAL A 268 14.88 18.10 -15.85
N TYR A 269 15.87 17.26 -15.67
CA TYR A 269 15.95 16.39 -14.50
C TYR A 269 15.95 17.21 -13.19
N ALA A 270 16.86 18.18 -13.04
CA ALA A 270 17.06 18.91 -11.81
C ALA A 270 15.90 19.90 -11.51
N LEU A 271 15.45 20.65 -12.51
CA LEU A 271 14.47 21.73 -12.33
C LEU A 271 13.02 21.27 -12.46
N PHE A 272 12.75 20.13 -13.07
CA PHE A 272 11.40 19.63 -13.28
C PHE A 272 11.16 18.28 -12.57
N MET A 273 11.96 17.25 -12.86
CA MET A 273 11.71 15.90 -12.34
C MET A 273 11.90 15.82 -10.83
N VAL A 274 13.00 16.38 -10.30
CA VAL A 274 13.30 16.36 -8.84
C VAL A 274 12.25 17.13 -8.03
N PRO A 275 11.82 18.34 -8.39
CA PRO A 275 10.72 19.03 -7.71
C PRO A 275 9.40 18.28 -7.75
N VAL A 276 9.01 17.70 -8.89
CA VAL A 276 7.76 16.91 -9.01
C VAL A 276 7.84 15.66 -8.14
N PHE A 277 8.97 14.96 -8.12
CA PHE A 277 9.21 13.83 -7.23
C PHE A 277 9.13 14.24 -5.75
N GLY A 278 9.75 15.36 -5.38
CA GLY A 278 9.67 15.93 -4.03
C GLY A 278 8.24 16.26 -3.62
N LEU A 279 7.48 16.89 -4.50
CA LEU A 279 6.07 17.24 -4.26
C LEU A 279 5.20 15.98 -4.10
N LEU A 280 5.34 14.96 -4.95
CA LEU A 280 4.61 13.70 -4.84
C LEU A 280 4.97 12.97 -3.54
N THR A 281 6.24 12.92 -3.20
CA THR A 281 6.72 12.31 -1.95
C THR A 281 6.12 13.02 -0.73
N TRP A 282 6.18 14.36 -0.70
CA TRP A 282 5.56 15.16 0.36
C TRP A 282 4.05 14.92 0.45
N LEU A 283 3.33 14.95 -0.68
CA LEU A 283 1.90 14.71 -0.75
C LEU A 283 1.54 13.31 -0.21
N THR A 284 2.32 12.30 -0.55
CA THR A 284 2.10 10.92 -0.13
C THR A 284 2.34 10.76 1.38
N ILE A 285 3.42 11.32 1.91
CA ILE A 285 3.72 11.33 3.36
C ILE A 285 2.64 12.11 4.13
N TRP A 286 2.24 13.27 3.63
CA TRP A 286 1.15 14.07 4.20
C TRP A 286 -0.17 13.30 4.23
N SER A 287 -0.52 12.61 3.12
CA SER A 287 -1.71 11.79 3.04
C SER A 287 -1.68 10.63 4.05
N ARG A 288 -0.53 9.98 4.22
CA ARG A 288 -0.32 8.93 5.22
C ARG A 288 -0.54 9.45 6.65
N THR A 289 -0.01 10.63 6.98
CA THR A 289 -0.24 11.23 8.30
C THR A 289 -1.70 11.60 8.52
N LYS A 290 -2.40 12.08 7.47
CA LYS A 290 -3.83 12.35 7.50
C LYS A 290 -4.66 11.08 7.69
N GLU A 291 -4.23 9.97 7.10
CA GLU A 291 -4.87 8.67 7.28
C GLU A 291 -4.75 8.16 8.72
N LEU A 292 -3.57 8.25 9.33
CA LEU A 292 -3.36 7.89 10.73
C LEU A 292 -4.21 8.74 11.69
N ARG A 293 -4.37 10.05 11.42
CA ARG A 293 -5.28 10.90 12.19
C ARG A 293 -6.74 10.46 12.05
N ALA A 294 -7.17 10.16 10.81
CA ALA A 294 -8.53 9.68 10.57
C ALA A 294 -8.80 8.34 11.26
N ILE A 295 -7.81 7.43 11.35
CA ILE A 295 -7.94 6.20 12.13
C ILE A 295 -8.21 6.52 13.59
N ARG A 296 -7.46 7.46 14.20
CA ARG A 296 -7.69 7.88 15.58
C ARG A 296 -9.11 8.43 15.77
N GLU A 297 -9.53 9.36 14.91
CA GLU A 297 -10.85 9.99 14.98
C GLU A 297 -11.99 8.95 14.90
N GLN A 298 -11.87 7.98 14.00
CA GLN A 298 -12.90 6.96 13.85
C GLN A 298 -12.94 5.97 15.03
N LEU A 299 -11.77 5.62 15.59
CA LEU A 299 -11.69 4.67 16.71
C LEU A 299 -12.17 5.28 18.03
N THR A 300 -12.17 6.59 18.18
CA THR A 300 -12.69 7.27 19.37
C THR A 300 -14.18 6.96 19.62
N ALA A 301 -14.97 6.75 18.55
CA ALA A 301 -16.36 6.35 18.69
C ALA A 301 -16.51 4.93 19.29
N TYR A 302 -15.63 4.02 18.96
CA TYR A 302 -15.61 2.66 19.52
C TYR A 302 -15.04 2.63 20.95
N GLN A 303 -14.13 3.55 21.27
CA GLN A 303 -13.68 3.78 22.64
C GLN A 303 -14.85 4.27 23.51
N ALA A 304 -15.60 5.28 23.05
CA ALA A 304 -16.79 5.77 23.78
C ALA A 304 -17.87 4.69 23.97
N ALA A 305 -17.98 3.74 23.03
CA ALA A 305 -18.88 2.59 23.15
C ALA A 305 -18.30 1.43 23.98
N GLY A 306 -17.11 1.55 24.57
CA GLY A 306 -16.51 0.54 25.44
C GLY A 306 -15.89 -0.67 24.72
N TRP A 307 -15.69 -0.60 23.39
CA TRP A 307 -15.01 -1.64 22.63
C TRP A 307 -13.47 -1.54 22.69
N LEU A 308 -12.96 -0.33 22.87
CA LEU A 308 -11.53 -0.02 22.98
C LEU A 308 -11.26 0.72 24.28
N THR A 309 -10.06 0.51 24.85
CA THR A 309 -9.60 1.27 26.01
C THR A 309 -9.11 2.68 25.62
N PRO A 310 -9.10 3.66 26.53
CA PRO A 310 -8.71 5.04 26.23
C PRO A 310 -7.36 5.23 25.52
N PRO A 311 -6.28 4.48 25.84
CA PRO A 311 -4.99 4.65 25.16
C PRO A 311 -4.93 4.03 23.75
N GLU A 312 -5.84 3.11 23.40
CA GLU A 312 -5.73 2.36 22.15
C GLU A 312 -5.88 3.22 20.88
N PRO A 313 -6.84 4.16 20.74
CA PRO A 313 -6.91 5.01 19.56
C PRO A 313 -5.64 5.83 19.33
N LEU A 314 -4.96 6.24 20.42
CA LEU A 314 -3.69 6.95 20.36
C LEU A 314 -2.56 6.04 19.87
N ALA A 315 -2.39 4.85 20.45
CA ALA A 315 -1.39 3.88 20.05
C ALA A 315 -1.60 3.40 18.61
N LEU A 316 -2.85 3.09 18.24
CA LEU A 316 -3.23 2.61 16.90
C LEU A 316 -3.06 3.66 15.81
N SER A 317 -3.06 4.94 16.14
CA SER A 317 -2.79 6.03 15.19
C SER A 317 -1.30 6.37 15.04
N SER A 318 -0.40 5.64 15.67
CA SER A 318 1.05 5.87 15.61
C SER A 318 1.80 4.63 15.14
N MET A 319 2.52 4.74 14.02
CA MET A 319 3.34 3.63 13.51
C MET A 319 4.45 3.22 14.49
N ARG A 320 5.00 4.19 15.24
CA ARG A 320 5.99 3.93 16.29
C ARG A 320 5.38 3.11 17.42
N ALA A 321 4.21 3.53 17.93
CA ALA A 321 3.53 2.80 19.00
C ALA A 321 3.11 1.39 18.57
N ARG A 322 2.60 1.21 17.33
CA ARG A 322 2.33 -0.12 16.77
C ARG A 322 3.57 -1.03 16.76
N GLY A 323 4.75 -0.46 16.45
CA GLY A 323 6.04 -1.16 16.52
C GLY A 323 6.39 -1.56 17.94
N ILE A 324 6.38 -0.60 18.88
CA ILE A 324 6.68 -0.82 20.31
C ILE A 324 5.75 -1.87 20.91
N ALA A 325 4.44 -1.80 20.65
CA ALA A 325 3.48 -2.78 21.17
C ALA A 325 3.80 -4.19 20.67
N ARG A 326 4.15 -4.34 19.40
CA ARG A 326 4.50 -5.63 18.79
C ARG A 326 5.81 -6.18 19.34
N ASP A 327 6.81 -5.32 19.52
CA ASP A 327 8.11 -5.72 20.06
C ASP A 327 8.01 -6.08 21.54
N LEU A 328 7.22 -5.35 22.33
CA LEU A 328 6.93 -5.68 23.73
C LEU A 328 6.25 -7.05 23.86
N ALA A 329 5.18 -7.27 23.09
CA ALA A 329 4.49 -8.56 23.08
C ALA A 329 5.43 -9.72 22.67
N ARG A 330 6.34 -9.47 21.72
CA ARG A 330 7.36 -10.46 21.31
C ARG A 330 8.32 -10.81 22.42
N ARG A 331 8.79 -9.80 23.17
CA ARG A 331 9.76 -9.99 24.27
C ARG A 331 9.15 -10.70 25.47
N ILE A 332 7.89 -10.41 25.80
CA ILE A 332 7.24 -10.96 26.99
C ILE A 332 6.58 -12.30 26.71
N HIS A 333 5.88 -12.44 25.59
CA HIS A 333 5.01 -13.58 25.29
C HIS A 333 5.36 -14.29 23.95
N GLY A 334 6.48 -13.92 23.33
CA GLY A 334 7.00 -14.57 22.15
C GLY A 334 6.37 -14.14 20.83
N ALA A 335 6.75 -14.84 19.76
CA ALA A 335 6.38 -14.48 18.38
C ALA A 335 4.87 -14.60 18.09
N ALA A 336 4.17 -15.50 18.77
CA ALA A 336 2.72 -15.68 18.63
C ALA A 336 1.97 -14.45 19.10
N ALA A 337 2.30 -13.92 20.29
CA ALA A 337 1.69 -12.71 20.83
C ALA A 337 1.96 -11.48 19.95
N ALA A 338 3.17 -11.35 19.39
CA ALA A 338 3.48 -10.28 18.44
C ALA A 338 2.65 -10.34 17.16
N ARG A 339 2.29 -11.54 16.69
CA ARG A 339 1.35 -11.74 15.56
C ARG A 339 -0.05 -11.30 15.95
N THR A 340 -0.54 -11.71 17.11
CA THR A 340 -1.85 -11.32 17.64
C THR A 340 -1.99 -9.80 17.75
N VAL A 341 -0.97 -9.09 18.27
CA VAL A 341 -0.94 -7.62 18.30
C VAL A 341 -0.96 -7.02 16.89
N GLY A 342 -0.24 -7.66 15.95
CA GLY A 342 -0.25 -7.25 14.54
C GLY A 342 -1.62 -7.40 13.90
N GLU A 343 -2.31 -8.52 14.13
CA GLU A 343 -3.67 -8.78 13.64
C GLU A 343 -4.69 -7.82 14.26
N TYR A 344 -4.61 -7.60 15.56
CA TYR A 344 -5.44 -6.62 16.26
C TYR A 344 -5.31 -5.23 15.63
N THR A 345 -4.08 -4.79 15.40
CA THR A 345 -3.80 -3.51 14.74
C THR A 345 -4.40 -3.44 13.33
N ALA A 346 -4.32 -4.52 12.56
CA ALA A 346 -4.88 -4.60 11.22
C ALA A 346 -6.42 -4.54 11.25
N PHE A 347 -7.07 -5.27 12.17
CA PHE A 347 -8.52 -5.24 12.33
C PHE A 347 -9.03 -3.87 12.78
N ALA A 348 -8.35 -3.23 13.75
CA ALA A 348 -8.69 -1.88 14.19
C ALA A 348 -8.55 -0.84 13.06
N THR A 349 -7.50 -0.97 12.23
CA THR A 349 -7.33 -0.13 11.05
C THR A 349 -8.44 -0.35 10.04
N SER A 350 -8.77 -1.61 9.74
CA SER A 350 -9.86 -1.97 8.82
C SER A 350 -11.22 -1.47 9.31
N LEU A 351 -11.48 -1.54 10.63
CA LEU A 351 -12.69 -1.03 11.27
C LEU A 351 -12.80 0.49 11.10
N ALA A 352 -11.73 1.24 11.40
CA ALA A 352 -11.69 2.68 11.23
C ALA A 352 -11.93 3.11 9.77
N LEU A 353 -11.30 2.43 8.81
CA LEU A 353 -11.47 2.70 7.39
C LEU A 353 -12.88 2.33 6.89
N LEU A 354 -13.45 1.24 7.38
CA LEU A 354 -14.82 0.85 7.09
C LEU A 354 -15.81 1.93 7.55
N ARG A 355 -15.67 2.43 8.78
CA ARG A 355 -16.49 3.49 9.33
C ARG A 355 -16.34 4.81 8.55
N ARG A 356 -15.10 5.16 8.20
CA ARG A 356 -14.83 6.32 7.34
C ARG A 356 -15.54 6.23 5.98
N ARG A 357 -15.64 5.02 5.39
CA ARG A 357 -16.41 4.80 4.15
C ARG A 357 -17.91 5.01 4.40
N ALA A 358 -18.44 4.58 5.54
CA ALA A 358 -19.85 4.80 5.91
C ALA A 358 -20.17 6.29 5.99
N TYR A 359 -19.34 7.09 6.66
CA TYR A 359 -19.50 8.55 6.70
C TYR A 359 -19.49 9.22 5.33
N ARG A 360 -18.79 8.64 4.35
CA ARG A 360 -18.73 9.15 2.97
C ARG A 360 -19.87 8.62 2.08
N GLY A 361 -20.77 7.79 2.63
CA GLY A 361 -21.82 7.12 1.85
C GLY A 361 -21.29 6.12 0.83
N THR A 362 -20.06 5.60 1.02
CA THR A 362 -19.40 4.65 0.11
C THR A 362 -19.29 3.25 0.67
N ALA A 363 -19.83 3.00 1.87
CA ALA A 363 -19.95 1.66 2.43
C ALA A 363 -20.93 0.80 1.60
N GLY A 364 -20.64 -0.50 1.53
CA GLY A 364 -21.52 -1.47 0.89
C GLY A 364 -22.69 -1.87 1.79
N PRO A 365 -23.66 -2.62 1.26
CA PRO A 365 -24.80 -3.12 2.05
C PRO A 365 -24.38 -4.09 3.17
N ASP A 366 -23.17 -4.64 3.08
CA ASP A 366 -22.56 -5.55 4.05
C ASP A 366 -21.85 -4.81 5.22
N PHE A 367 -22.05 -3.50 5.34
CA PHE A 367 -21.37 -2.67 6.35
C PHE A 367 -21.54 -3.24 7.76
N THR A 368 -22.77 -3.47 8.19
CA THR A 368 -23.11 -3.90 9.55
C THR A 368 -22.55 -5.28 9.89
N ALA A 369 -22.67 -6.23 8.95
CA ALA A 369 -22.14 -7.57 9.14
C ALA A 369 -20.61 -7.55 9.27
N ARG A 370 -19.95 -6.69 8.47
CA ARG A 370 -18.50 -6.56 8.48
C ARG A 370 -17.97 -5.78 9.69
N GLU A 371 -18.70 -4.77 10.13
CA GLU A 371 -18.39 -4.04 11.38
C GLU A 371 -18.40 -5.00 12.55
N LYS A 372 -19.49 -5.80 12.68
CA LYS A 372 -19.61 -6.83 13.71
C LYS A 372 -18.46 -7.85 13.64
N GLU A 373 -18.16 -8.39 12.46
CA GLU A 373 -17.05 -9.34 12.27
C GLU A 373 -15.72 -8.76 12.78
N LEU A 374 -15.43 -7.50 12.46
CA LEU A 374 -14.18 -6.84 12.88
C LEU A 374 -14.15 -6.60 14.39
N LEU A 375 -15.28 -6.23 15.00
CA LEU A 375 -15.40 -6.07 16.45
C LEU A 375 -15.23 -7.40 17.19
N ASP A 376 -15.85 -8.47 16.71
CA ASP A 376 -15.69 -9.82 17.28
C ASP A 376 -14.21 -10.26 17.23
N ARG A 377 -13.54 -10.06 16.10
CA ARG A 377 -12.11 -10.38 15.95
C ARG A 377 -11.18 -9.54 16.83
N LEU A 378 -11.51 -8.29 17.08
CA LEU A 378 -10.80 -7.44 18.04
C LEU A 378 -11.02 -7.96 19.46
N TRP A 379 -12.25 -8.30 19.80
CA TRP A 379 -12.60 -8.81 21.13
C TRP A 379 -11.85 -10.09 21.50
N GLU A 380 -11.74 -11.03 20.56
CA GLU A 380 -10.96 -12.28 20.73
C GLU A 380 -9.49 -12.05 21.07
N ARG A 381 -8.90 -10.94 20.61
CA ARG A 381 -7.46 -10.65 20.71
C ARG A 381 -7.08 -9.60 21.73
N ARG A 382 -8.08 -9.04 22.41
CA ARG A 382 -7.90 -7.88 23.31
C ARG A 382 -6.94 -8.17 24.47
N GLU A 383 -7.03 -9.34 25.09
CA GLU A 383 -6.24 -9.70 26.27
C GLU A 383 -4.74 -9.65 26.01
N THR A 384 -4.32 -10.05 24.82
CA THR A 384 -2.91 -9.99 24.40
C THR A 384 -2.53 -8.60 23.90
N ALA A 385 -3.43 -7.89 23.20
CA ALA A 385 -3.10 -6.66 22.49
C ALA A 385 -3.19 -5.40 23.36
N GLN A 386 -4.20 -5.30 24.22
CA GLN A 386 -4.48 -4.10 25.02
C GLN A 386 -3.33 -3.70 25.95
N PRO A 387 -2.73 -4.59 26.76
CA PRO A 387 -1.63 -4.20 27.64
C PRO A 387 -0.42 -3.65 26.85
N ALA A 388 -0.09 -4.28 25.74
CA ALA A 388 1.01 -3.86 24.88
C ALA A 388 0.75 -2.50 24.20
N LEU A 389 -0.48 -2.24 23.77
CA LEU A 389 -0.89 -0.98 23.16
C LEU A 389 -0.99 0.14 24.21
N ALA A 390 -1.48 -0.16 25.42
CA ALA A 390 -1.52 0.80 26.51
C ALA A 390 -0.12 1.28 26.91
N HIS A 391 0.83 0.36 27.05
CA HIS A 391 2.23 0.72 27.27
C HIS A 391 2.81 1.55 26.11
N ALA A 392 2.55 1.14 24.88
CA ALA A 392 3.06 1.83 23.71
C ALA A 392 2.46 3.23 23.53
N ALA A 393 1.24 3.48 24.00
CA ALA A 393 0.61 4.79 23.97
C ALA A 393 1.41 5.86 24.73
N LEU A 394 2.13 5.49 25.79
CA LEU A 394 3.01 6.38 26.56
C LEU A 394 4.15 6.97 25.71
N SER A 395 4.52 6.30 24.62
CA SER A 395 5.56 6.78 23.70
C SER A 395 5.06 7.81 22.68
N VAL A 396 3.75 8.07 22.62
CA VAL A 396 3.14 8.98 21.64
C VAL A 396 2.97 10.35 22.28
N PRO A 397 3.57 11.41 21.72
CA PRO A 397 3.35 12.77 22.22
C PRO A 397 1.85 13.10 22.17
N LEU A 398 1.31 13.55 23.28
CA LEU A 398 -0.07 14.05 23.30
C LEU A 398 -0.15 15.26 22.36
N PRO A 399 -1.17 15.37 21.53
CA PRO A 399 -1.40 16.56 20.73
C PRO A 399 -1.52 17.75 21.68
N ARG A 400 -0.75 18.79 21.47
CA ARG A 400 -0.97 20.05 22.18
C ARG A 400 -2.44 20.41 22.00
N PRO A 401 -3.18 20.73 23.06
CA PRO A 401 -4.56 21.18 22.93
C PRO A 401 -4.56 22.37 21.99
N ARG A 402 -5.18 22.22 20.82
CA ARG A 402 -5.56 23.38 20.03
C ARG A 402 -6.56 24.12 20.91
N HIS A 403 -6.42 25.43 21.05
CA HIS A 403 -7.49 26.27 21.56
C HIS A 403 -8.72 26.03 20.68
N VAL A 404 -9.53 25.07 21.07
CA VAL A 404 -10.87 24.91 20.53
C VAL A 404 -11.67 25.95 21.27
N PRO A 405 -12.29 26.93 20.59
CA PRO A 405 -13.28 27.80 21.23
C PRO A 405 -14.26 26.87 21.97
N ARG A 406 -14.48 27.11 23.27
CA ARG A 406 -15.48 26.35 24.03
C ARG A 406 -16.79 26.42 23.27
N PRO A 407 -17.45 25.27 22.94
CA PRO A 407 -18.83 25.32 22.48
C PRO A 407 -19.66 26.01 23.54
N ALA A 408 -20.57 26.88 23.11
CA ALA A 408 -21.51 27.52 24.01
C ALA A 408 -22.26 26.43 24.82
N PRO A 409 -22.50 26.66 26.12
CA PRO A 409 -23.25 25.72 26.94
C PRO A 409 -24.61 25.47 26.31
N GLY A 410 -24.93 24.25 25.94
CA GLY A 410 -26.28 23.85 25.53
C GLY A 410 -26.45 23.19 24.14
N THR A 411 -25.40 22.98 23.34
CA THR A 411 -25.56 22.54 21.93
C THR A 411 -25.01 21.15 21.59
N MET A 412 -24.79 20.26 22.54
CA MET A 412 -24.43 18.85 22.21
C MET A 412 -25.59 17.92 22.55
N PRO A 413 -26.20 17.25 21.54
CA PRO A 413 -27.04 16.10 21.86
C PRO A 413 -26.16 14.99 22.45
N ALA A 414 -26.60 14.40 23.55
CA ALA A 414 -25.95 13.26 24.18
C ALA A 414 -25.79 12.11 23.15
N PRO A 415 -24.64 11.43 23.10
CA PRO A 415 -24.48 10.27 22.22
C PRO A 415 -25.42 9.15 22.66
N PHE A 416 -26.29 8.73 21.77
CA PHE A 416 -27.25 7.63 21.93
C PHE A 416 -26.52 6.29 21.65
N TRP A 417 -25.69 5.83 22.59
CA TRP A 417 -25.00 4.56 22.43
C TRP A 417 -25.19 3.68 23.66
N PRO A 418 -25.56 2.39 23.53
CA PRO A 418 -25.51 1.49 24.66
C PRO A 418 -24.05 1.32 25.12
N ALA A 419 -23.84 1.35 26.42
CA ALA A 419 -22.54 1.18 27.05
C ALA A 419 -21.93 -0.18 26.69
N GLY A 420 -20.70 -0.19 26.19
CA GLY A 420 -19.92 -1.41 26.02
C GLY A 420 -19.46 -1.98 27.36
N PRO A 421 -18.78 -3.15 27.35
CA PRO A 421 -18.38 -3.86 28.57
C PRO A 421 -17.50 -3.07 29.55
N TYR A 422 -16.93 -1.96 29.11
CA TYR A 422 -16.15 -1.02 29.93
C TYR A 422 -16.89 0.28 30.25
N GLY A 423 -18.21 0.34 30.00
CA GLY A 423 -19.06 1.51 30.18
C GLY A 423 -19.44 1.81 31.64
N GLY A 424 -18.57 1.50 32.59
CA GLY A 424 -18.68 1.98 33.98
C GLY A 424 -18.25 3.45 34.04
N GLY A 425 -19.20 4.34 33.95
CA GLY A 425 -19.24 5.68 34.51
C GLY A 425 -18.02 6.60 34.40
N TYR A 426 -17.58 6.94 33.20
CA TYR A 426 -16.83 8.18 33.01
C TYR A 426 -17.77 9.25 32.45
N ALA A 427 -18.60 9.81 33.35
CA ALA A 427 -19.20 11.10 33.13
C ALA A 427 -18.06 12.11 32.98
N TYR A 428 -17.88 12.67 31.80
CA TYR A 428 -17.10 13.90 31.65
C TYR A 428 -17.90 15.04 32.31
N GLY A 429 -17.78 15.12 33.65
CA GLY A 429 -18.11 16.34 34.34
C GLY A 429 -17.03 17.36 33.98
N TYR A 430 -17.41 18.37 33.25
CA TYR A 430 -16.66 19.63 33.21
C TYR A 430 -16.79 20.29 34.60
N GLY A 431 -16.02 19.77 35.54
CA GLY A 431 -15.78 20.43 36.83
C GLY A 431 -14.62 21.37 36.68
N SER A 432 -14.89 22.62 36.94
CA SER A 432 -13.91 23.66 37.22
C SER A 432 -12.75 23.16 38.11
N GLY A 433 -11.52 23.37 37.62
CA GLY A 433 -10.26 23.39 38.33
C GLY A 433 -10.17 22.64 39.68
N GLN A 434 -9.59 21.45 39.64
CA GLN A 434 -8.84 20.92 40.79
C GLN A 434 -7.67 20.10 40.29
N ASP A 435 -6.51 20.40 40.87
CA ASP A 435 -5.23 19.77 40.69
C ASP A 435 -5.30 18.26 40.88
N TYR A 436 -4.88 17.48 39.89
CA TYR A 436 -4.58 16.07 40.09
C TYR A 436 -3.16 15.93 40.64
N GLY A 437 -3.04 15.93 41.96
CA GLY A 437 -1.89 15.40 42.67
C GLY A 437 -1.83 13.88 42.49
N TYR A 438 -0.79 13.38 41.85
CA TYR A 438 -0.41 11.98 41.88
C TYR A 438 0.11 11.64 43.26
N GLY A 439 -0.69 11.02 44.11
CA GLY A 439 -0.26 10.40 45.37
C GLY A 439 0.45 9.08 45.09
N GLY A 440 1.77 9.10 45.04
CA GLY A 440 2.61 7.93 45.25
C GLY A 440 3.06 7.90 46.71
N PRO A 441 3.34 6.74 47.36
CA PRO A 441 3.66 6.66 48.76
C PRO A 441 4.99 7.38 49.06
N ALA A 442 4.91 8.32 49.97
CA ALA A 442 6.01 9.10 50.47
C ALA A 442 6.93 8.26 51.36
N SER A 443 8.21 8.26 51.08
CA SER A 443 9.27 8.09 52.06
C SER A 443 9.78 9.46 52.47
N SER A 444 9.63 9.71 53.74
CA SER A 444 10.04 10.93 54.45
C SER A 444 11.53 11.16 54.41
N TYR A 445 11.98 12.37 54.06
CA TYR A 445 13.09 13.08 54.71
C TYR A 445 12.85 14.58 54.58
N GLY A 446 12.67 15.23 55.73
CA GLY A 446 12.48 16.65 55.87
C GLY A 446 13.77 17.45 55.80
N TYR A 447 13.68 18.66 55.29
CA TYR A 447 14.44 19.84 55.78
C TYR A 447 13.59 21.08 55.51
N GLY A 448 13.28 21.82 56.59
CA GLY A 448 12.57 23.08 56.55
C GLY A 448 13.52 24.26 56.27
N TYR A 449 12.99 25.29 55.64
CA TYR A 449 13.35 26.69 55.90
C TYR A 449 12.15 27.58 55.62
N GLY A 450 11.83 28.42 56.61
CA GLY A 450 10.74 29.39 56.59
C GLY A 450 11.12 30.69 55.87
N GLY A 451 10.11 31.47 55.55
CA GLY A 451 10.25 32.83 55.02
C GLY A 451 8.90 33.48 54.81
N SER A 452 8.46 34.24 55.79
CA SER A 452 7.30 35.14 55.84
C SER A 452 7.45 36.33 54.90
N GLY A 453 6.31 36.85 54.38
CA GLY A 453 6.27 38.14 53.69
C GLY A 453 4.86 38.56 53.22
N SER A 454 4.23 39.35 54.02
CA SER A 454 3.00 40.14 53.94
C SER A 454 2.95 41.19 52.82
N GLY A 455 1.74 41.57 52.38
CA GLY A 455 1.46 42.94 51.90
C GLY A 455 0.36 43.04 50.83
N THR A 456 -0.87 43.38 51.21
CA THR A 456 -1.71 44.56 50.85
C THR A 456 -1.71 45.01 49.39
N GLY A 457 -2.79 45.14 48.60
CA GLY A 457 -4.02 45.85 48.84
C GLY A 457 -4.26 46.90 47.71
N HIS A 458 -5.50 47.20 47.38
CA HIS A 458 -6.03 48.29 46.52
C HIS A 458 -6.15 47.97 45.01
N GLY A 459 -7.28 48.11 44.28
CA GLY A 459 -8.39 49.04 44.41
C GLY A 459 -8.81 49.44 42.99
N SER A 460 -10.09 49.32 42.64
CA SER A 460 -10.79 49.75 41.39
C SER A 460 -10.65 51.27 41.15
N PRO A 461 -11.26 51.93 40.13
CA PRO A 461 -12.14 51.54 39.04
C PRO A 461 -11.97 52.38 37.73
N GLY A 462 -12.77 52.06 36.66
CA GLY A 462 -13.37 53.19 35.93
C GLY A 462 -13.30 53.20 34.42
N SER A 463 -14.50 53.27 33.82
CA SER A 463 -14.93 53.95 32.56
C SER A 463 -14.37 53.43 31.23
N GLY A 464 -15.14 52.92 30.24
CA GLY A 464 -16.28 53.58 29.61
C GLY A 464 -15.89 54.16 28.27
N TYR A 465 -16.37 53.56 27.16
CA TYR A 465 -16.81 54.29 25.95
C TYR A 465 -17.25 53.29 24.87
N GLU A 466 -18.55 53.34 24.54
CA GLU A 466 -19.10 53.07 23.22
C GLU A 466 -18.97 54.32 22.33
N PRO A 467 -19.08 54.27 21.03
CA PRO A 467 -20.26 54.08 20.20
C PRO A 467 -19.97 53.28 18.89
N GLY A 468 -20.84 52.49 18.27
CA GLY A 468 -22.12 52.77 17.70
C GLY A 468 -22.03 53.26 16.26
N TYR A 469 -22.34 52.38 15.28
CA TYR A 469 -22.96 52.73 14.00
C TYR A 469 -23.53 51.42 13.40
N GLY A 470 -24.77 51.44 13.20
CA GLY A 470 -25.73 50.71 12.52
C GLY A 470 -25.88 51.13 11.05
N TYR A 471 -26.52 50.26 10.33
CA TYR A 471 -27.37 50.35 9.14
C TYR A 471 -27.44 48.91 8.62
N GLY A 472 -28.54 48.27 8.37
CA GLY A 472 -29.87 48.62 8.00
C GLY A 472 -30.31 47.65 6.92
N ASN A 473 -31.37 46.89 7.22
CA ASN A 473 -32.45 46.38 6.36
C ASN A 473 -32.14 45.85 4.95
N ASP A 474 -32.75 44.84 4.44
CA ASP A 474 -33.86 43.91 4.61
C ASP A 474 -34.11 43.20 3.24
N PRO A 475 -35.13 42.45 2.97
CA PRO A 475 -35.19 41.00 2.92
C PRO A 475 -35.52 40.49 1.51
N GLY A 476 -35.36 39.16 1.30
CA GLY A 476 -35.95 38.62 0.08
C GLY A 476 -35.68 37.14 -0.17
N SER A 477 -36.75 36.37 0.02
CA SER A 477 -37.10 35.09 -0.62
C SER A 477 -36.20 33.84 -0.35
N GLY A 478 -36.55 32.98 0.53
CA GLY A 478 -37.34 31.78 0.45
C GLY A 478 -36.95 30.76 -0.58
N ALA A 479 -36.10 29.77 -0.16
CA ALA A 479 -36.17 28.41 -0.67
C ALA A 479 -35.72 27.48 0.43
N GLN A 480 -36.66 26.95 1.20
CA GLN A 480 -36.47 25.82 2.10
C GLN A 480 -36.19 24.57 1.25
N ALA A 481 -34.96 24.15 1.21
CA ALA A 481 -34.63 22.78 0.80
C ALA A 481 -34.93 21.89 2.00
N GLN A 482 -36.02 21.15 1.94
CA GLN A 482 -36.35 20.05 2.82
C GLN A 482 -35.26 18.99 2.72
N TYR A 483 -34.41 18.92 3.72
CA TYR A 483 -33.56 17.76 3.95
C TYR A 483 -34.44 16.65 4.51
N GLY A 484 -34.71 15.64 3.68
CA GLY A 484 -35.31 14.37 4.12
C GLY A 484 -34.44 13.70 5.18
N PRO A 485 -35.03 12.94 6.11
CA PRO A 485 -34.28 12.32 7.21
C PRO A 485 -33.25 11.34 6.67
N HIS A 486 -31.99 11.52 7.05
CA HIS A 486 -30.95 10.53 6.86
C HIS A 486 -31.35 9.24 7.59
N PRO A 487 -31.18 8.05 6.99
CA PRO A 487 -31.40 6.80 7.70
C PRO A 487 -30.46 6.75 8.90
N THR A 488 -31.02 6.82 10.09
CA THR A 488 -30.34 6.55 11.36
C THR A 488 -29.92 5.08 11.37
N TYR A 489 -28.64 4.81 11.11
CA TYR A 489 -28.07 3.51 11.36
C TYR A 489 -27.98 3.30 12.87
N ALA A 490 -28.83 2.43 13.41
CA ALA A 490 -28.68 1.95 14.78
C ALA A 490 -27.36 1.16 14.88
N PRO A 491 -26.49 1.45 15.83
CA PRO A 491 -25.31 0.62 16.06
C PRO A 491 -25.73 -0.71 16.69
N TRP A 492 -25.03 -1.76 16.30
CA TRP A 492 -25.16 -3.07 16.91
C TRP A 492 -24.77 -3.01 18.38
N GLY A 493 -25.61 -3.59 19.23
CA GLY A 493 -25.40 -3.62 20.66
C GLY A 493 -24.06 -4.22 21.07
N ALA A 494 -23.62 -3.86 22.25
CA ALA A 494 -22.48 -4.47 22.93
C ALA A 494 -22.59 -6.00 22.92
N PRO A 495 -21.45 -6.75 22.96
CA PRO A 495 -21.50 -8.19 23.16
C PRO A 495 -22.36 -8.49 24.40
N PRO A 496 -23.15 -9.56 24.38
CA PRO A 496 -24.00 -9.89 25.53
C PRO A 496 -23.12 -10.02 26.78
N PRO A 497 -23.49 -9.42 27.90
CA PRO A 497 -22.77 -9.61 29.14
C PRO A 497 -22.82 -11.11 29.47
N HIS A 498 -21.65 -11.71 29.68
CA HIS A 498 -21.60 -13.00 30.35
C HIS A 498 -22.14 -12.77 31.75
N GLY A 499 -23.40 -13.11 31.95
CA GLY A 499 -24.01 -13.16 33.28
C GLY A 499 -23.17 -14.08 34.18
N PRO A 500 -23.07 -13.80 35.48
CA PRO A 500 -22.41 -14.69 36.42
C PRO A 500 -23.09 -16.06 36.28
N GLN A 501 -22.33 -17.06 35.85
CA GLN A 501 -22.77 -18.45 35.86
C GLN A 501 -22.95 -18.82 37.31
N THR A 502 -24.21 -18.91 37.74
CA THR A 502 -24.57 -19.57 38.98
C THR A 502 -24.01 -20.99 38.95
N PRO A 503 -23.27 -21.42 39.99
CA PRO A 503 -22.77 -22.78 40.06
C PRO A 503 -23.96 -23.72 40.01
N GLN A 504 -24.09 -24.55 38.99
CA GLN A 504 -25.03 -25.64 38.97
C GLN A 504 -24.63 -26.64 40.06
N PRO A 505 -25.59 -27.15 40.87
CA PRO A 505 -25.30 -28.15 41.87
C PRO A 505 -24.77 -29.41 41.18
N LEU A 506 -23.66 -29.93 41.69
CA LEU A 506 -23.04 -31.19 41.30
C LEU A 506 -24.09 -32.29 41.23
N ARG A 507 -24.48 -32.69 40.02
CA ARG A 507 -25.21 -33.96 39.80
C ARG A 507 -24.26 -35.09 40.18
N THR A 508 -24.59 -35.79 41.24
CA THR A 508 -24.01 -37.05 41.65
C THR A 508 -24.01 -38.03 40.47
N ARG A 509 -22.83 -38.34 39.95
CA ARG A 509 -22.63 -39.41 38.96
C ARG A 509 -22.87 -40.76 39.64
N GLN A 510 -23.82 -41.50 39.14
CA GLN A 510 -23.89 -42.93 39.37
C GLN A 510 -22.60 -43.62 38.86
N PRO A 511 -22.13 -44.65 39.54
CA PRO A 511 -20.95 -45.37 39.09
C PRO A 511 -21.27 -46.22 37.85
N SER A 512 -20.75 -45.84 36.71
CA SER A 512 -20.80 -46.63 35.48
C SER A 512 -19.51 -47.44 35.35
N GLN A 513 -19.72 -48.69 35.25
CA GLN A 513 -18.94 -49.82 34.68
C GLN A 513 -17.49 -49.53 34.27
N THR A 514 -16.62 -50.34 34.81
CA THR A 514 -15.19 -50.52 34.55
C THR A 514 -14.89 -50.58 33.03
N PRO A 515 -14.02 -49.72 32.47
CA PRO A 515 -13.59 -49.89 31.12
C PRO A 515 -12.55 -51.02 31.02
N GLN A 516 -12.74 -51.91 30.06
CA GLN A 516 -11.73 -52.89 29.64
C GLN A 516 -10.46 -52.18 29.16
N PRO A 517 -9.26 -52.77 29.37
CA PRO A 517 -8.01 -52.15 28.91
C PRO A 517 -7.93 -52.18 27.40
N LEU A 518 -7.74 -51.01 26.81
CA LEU A 518 -7.39 -50.80 25.40
C LEU A 518 -6.04 -51.49 25.13
N GLN A 519 -6.04 -52.42 24.18
CA GLN A 519 -4.83 -53.01 23.59
C GLN A 519 -4.04 -51.89 22.92
N THR A 520 -2.80 -51.74 23.31
CA THR A 520 -1.81 -50.84 22.65
C THR A 520 -1.55 -51.33 21.24
N PRO A 521 -1.60 -50.44 20.21
CA PRO A 521 -1.16 -50.78 18.87
C PRO A 521 0.37 -51.06 18.87
N ARG A 522 0.76 -52.16 18.26
CA ARG A 522 2.18 -52.50 17.98
C ARG A 522 2.80 -51.35 17.15
N PRO A 523 4.05 -50.96 17.42
CA PRO A 523 4.75 -50.03 16.57
C PRO A 523 4.99 -50.65 15.18
N SER A 524 4.54 -49.95 14.14
CA SER A 524 4.84 -50.27 12.74
C SER A 524 6.34 -50.13 12.49
N GLN A 525 6.93 -51.17 11.90
CA GLN A 525 8.31 -51.17 11.45
C GLN A 525 8.57 -50.07 10.42
N PRO A 526 9.74 -49.42 10.44
CA PRO A 526 10.11 -48.45 9.43
C PRO A 526 10.25 -49.11 8.04
N PRO A 527 9.90 -48.42 6.95
CA PRO A 527 10.06 -48.96 5.61
C PRO A 527 11.53 -49.18 5.27
N GLN A 528 11.83 -50.34 4.72
CA GLN A 528 13.16 -50.67 4.19
C GLN A 528 13.46 -49.81 2.96
N PRO A 529 14.72 -49.38 2.77
CA PRO A 529 15.12 -48.65 1.57
C PRO A 529 15.08 -49.58 0.34
N PRO A 530 14.77 -49.03 -0.86
CA PRO A 530 14.72 -49.82 -2.08
C PRO A 530 16.11 -50.39 -2.42
N ARG A 531 16.15 -51.67 -2.73
CA ARG A 531 17.36 -52.39 -3.19
C ARG A 531 17.74 -51.86 -4.58
N SER A 532 18.96 -51.37 -4.72
CA SER A 532 19.59 -51.05 -6.00
C SER A 532 19.69 -52.29 -6.90
N PRO A 533 19.43 -52.20 -8.20
CA PRO A 533 19.64 -53.28 -9.11
C PRO A 533 21.15 -53.52 -9.34
N LEU A 534 21.55 -54.78 -9.34
CA LEU A 534 22.89 -55.24 -9.69
C LEU A 534 23.21 -54.93 -11.17
N PRO A 535 24.45 -54.54 -11.50
CA PRO A 535 24.85 -54.35 -12.88
C PRO A 535 25.05 -55.70 -13.60
N PRO A 536 24.77 -55.78 -14.92
CA PRO A 536 25.05 -56.97 -15.70
C PRO A 536 26.55 -57.12 -15.97
N ALA A 537 26.99 -58.37 -15.96
CA ALA A 537 28.36 -58.77 -16.20
C ALA A 537 28.77 -58.63 -17.67
N ASN A 538 30.03 -58.21 -17.86
CA ASN A 538 30.90 -58.43 -18.98
C ASN A 538 30.54 -57.89 -20.38
N SER A 539 31.22 -56.83 -20.78
CA SER A 539 31.82 -56.75 -22.12
C SER A 539 33.19 -56.06 -22.03
N VAL A 540 34.15 -56.73 -22.57
CA VAL A 540 35.56 -56.42 -22.70
C VAL A 540 35.77 -55.21 -23.57
N THR A 541 36.46 -54.15 -23.08
CA THR A 541 36.96 -53.08 -23.92
C THR A 541 38.46 -53.21 -24.15
N PRO A 542 38.98 -53.07 -25.38
CA PRO A 542 40.42 -53.07 -25.64
C PRO A 542 41.03 -51.71 -25.33
N ARG A 543 42.24 -51.72 -24.76
CA ARG A 543 43.11 -50.57 -24.50
C ARG A 543 43.51 -49.87 -25.80
N PRO A 544 43.64 -48.56 -25.88
CA PRO A 544 44.39 -47.88 -26.93
C PRO A 544 45.88 -47.80 -26.60
N SER A 545 46.70 -48.07 -27.60
CA SER A 545 48.18 -47.98 -27.60
C SER A 545 48.66 -46.52 -27.65
N PRO A 546 49.93 -46.26 -27.22
CA PRO A 546 50.46 -44.92 -27.08
C PRO A 546 50.99 -44.34 -28.42
N VAL A 547 50.81 -43.01 -28.58
CA VAL A 547 51.31 -42.22 -29.71
C VAL A 547 52.72 -41.72 -29.39
N PRO A 548 53.68 -41.75 -30.32
CA PRO A 548 55.03 -41.24 -30.07
C PRO A 548 55.14 -39.74 -30.32
N TYR A 549 55.98 -39.11 -29.52
CA TYR A 549 56.50 -37.74 -29.68
C TYR A 549 57.25 -37.55 -31.00
N GLY A 550 56.98 -36.48 -31.72
CA GLY A 550 57.75 -35.98 -32.86
C GLY A 550 58.00 -34.49 -32.71
N SER A 551 59.26 -34.16 -32.60
CA SER A 551 59.90 -32.86 -32.54
C SER A 551 59.89 -32.13 -33.89
N GLY A 552 59.81 -30.80 -33.89
CA GLY A 552 60.14 -29.98 -35.05
C GLY A 552 59.50 -28.59 -35.09
N GLY A 553 60.15 -27.54 -34.63
CA GLY A 553 59.94 -26.21 -35.14
C GLY A 553 60.95 -25.91 -36.25
N PRO A 554 61.20 -24.69 -36.74
CA PRO A 554 60.35 -23.46 -36.79
C PRO A 554 60.30 -22.86 -38.24
N GLU A 555 59.88 -21.56 -38.31
CA GLU A 555 60.04 -20.61 -39.47
C GLU A 555 58.79 -20.41 -40.34
N SER A 556 58.29 -19.25 -40.35
CA SER A 556 58.54 -17.96 -40.94
C SER A 556 57.48 -17.55 -41.99
N ARG A 557 56.98 -16.33 -41.78
CA ARG A 557 56.63 -15.31 -42.83
C ARG A 557 55.51 -15.66 -43.84
N LEU A 558 54.39 -15.06 -43.73
CA LEU A 558 54.04 -13.79 -44.47
C LEU A 558 52.75 -13.25 -43.85
#